data_9da5c5059a3f430ae288c3252384c91e
#
_entry.id   9da5c5059a3f430ae288c3252384c91e
#
_cell.length_a   1.000
_cell.length_b   1.000
_cell.length_c   1.000
_cell.angle_alpha   90.00
_cell.angle_beta   90.00
_cell.angle_gamma   90.00
#
_symmetry.space_group_name_H-M   'P 1'
#
loop_
_entity.id
_entity.type
_entity.pdbx_description
1 polymer ?
#
loop_
_entity_poly.entity_id
_entity_poly.type
_entity_poly.pdbx_seq_one_letter_code
_entity_poly.pdbx_strand_id
1 'polypeptide(L)'
;MPFICAILPKREEEKDMYENFGISKQIEELSKEVEKEIKPQFEKIEQICQSNSLKVLQAMQNNHLSGMHLNTSTGYGIDEAGRDKIEEIYAQIFKAEDSLVRSQLISGSHALAITLQGLLRPNDTMISITGLPYDTLQTVIGIGENPGPSSLKAFGIKYEQIDLKDKEYFDTEKIVERLAKKDVKLVEIQRSIGYSTRKSISIEKVEEIIKEIRKVNQEVIIMVDNCYCEFVTEKEPIEVGADIAVGSLIKNLGAGIATSGAYVVGKKDLIALVADRLTGLGKEIGPSMGQNTNYLKGLFFAPSVVASSLKTMVFASRMLEKLRI
;
A
#
# COMPACT_ATOMS: atom_id res chain seq x y z
N MET A 1 -33.84 19.95 9.45
CA MET A 1 -33.02 19.66 8.25
C MET A 1 -33.90 19.48 7.00
N PRO A 2 -34.44 20.53 6.40
CA PRO A 2 -35.20 20.40 5.15
C PRO A 2 -34.49 20.99 3.91
N PHE A 3 -33.22 21.39 4.00
CA PHE A 3 -32.56 22.12 2.90
C PHE A 3 -31.78 21.26 1.89
N ILE A 4 -31.52 20.00 2.16
CA ILE A 4 -30.71 19.15 1.25
C ILE A 4 -31.56 18.50 0.15
N CYS A 5 -32.86 18.29 0.36
CA CYS A 5 -33.74 17.70 -0.66
C CYS A 5 -34.16 18.66 -1.81
N ALA A 6 -33.91 19.97 -1.69
CA ALA A 6 -34.32 20.96 -2.69
C ALA A 6 -33.27 21.21 -3.80
N ILE A 7 -32.08 20.62 -3.71
CA ILE A 7 -30.96 20.87 -4.64
C ILE A 7 -30.90 19.82 -5.76
N LEU A 8 -31.57 18.69 -5.61
CA LEU A 8 -31.61 17.71 -6.71
C LEU A 8 -32.70 18.18 -7.70
N PRO A 9 -32.36 18.47 -8.97
CA PRO A 9 -33.36 18.83 -9.97
C PRO A 9 -34.36 17.68 -10.07
N LYS A 10 -35.67 18.04 -10.16
CA LYS A 10 -36.67 17.06 -10.58
C LYS A 10 -36.18 16.48 -11.90
N ARG A 11 -36.19 15.14 -12.02
CA ARG A 11 -35.94 14.46 -13.29
C ARG A 11 -36.84 15.04 -14.36
N GLU A 12 -36.34 16.02 -15.11
CA GLU A 12 -36.86 16.31 -16.43
C GLU A 12 -36.51 15.10 -17.31
N GLU A 13 -37.38 14.75 -18.26
CA GLU A 13 -37.25 13.62 -19.16
C GLU A 13 -35.77 13.36 -19.51
N GLU A 14 -35.24 12.21 -19.11
CA GLU A 14 -33.88 11.80 -19.37
C GLU A 14 -33.70 11.78 -20.90
N LYS A 15 -33.32 12.94 -21.47
CA LYS A 15 -32.64 12.95 -22.76
C LYS A 15 -31.44 12.03 -22.57
N ASP A 16 -31.40 11.01 -23.39
CA ASP A 16 -30.44 9.91 -23.31
C ASP A 16 -29.02 10.46 -23.20
N MET A 17 -28.55 10.65 -21.94
CA MET A 17 -27.23 11.23 -21.62
C MET A 17 -26.15 10.45 -22.35
N TYR A 18 -26.34 9.16 -22.51
CA TYR A 18 -25.36 8.24 -23.09
C TYR A 18 -25.27 8.37 -24.62
N GLU A 19 -26.36 8.69 -25.32
CA GLU A 19 -26.30 8.96 -26.77
C GLU A 19 -25.37 10.12 -27.11
N ASN A 20 -25.30 11.16 -26.28
CA ASN A 20 -24.38 12.28 -26.47
C ASN A 20 -22.88 11.89 -26.40
N PHE A 21 -22.57 10.78 -25.79
CA PHE A 21 -21.21 10.22 -25.68
C PHE A 21 -20.96 9.05 -26.66
N GLY A 22 -21.89 8.80 -27.60
CA GLY A 22 -21.77 7.72 -28.59
C GLY A 22 -21.96 6.32 -27.99
N ILE A 23 -22.58 6.21 -26.82
CA ILE A 23 -22.88 4.93 -26.17
C ILE A 23 -24.21 4.40 -26.71
N SER A 24 -24.21 3.18 -27.27
CA SER A 24 -25.41 2.58 -27.79
C SER A 24 -26.40 2.19 -26.69
N LYS A 25 -27.71 2.18 -27.02
CA LYS A 25 -28.76 1.72 -26.08
C LYS A 25 -28.53 0.31 -25.55
N GLN A 26 -27.97 -0.58 -26.37
CA GLN A 26 -27.62 -1.93 -25.92
C GLN A 26 -26.58 -1.93 -24.80
N ILE A 27 -25.55 -1.09 -24.90
CA ILE A 27 -24.53 -0.95 -23.85
C ILE A 27 -25.12 -0.30 -22.60
N GLU A 28 -25.99 0.69 -22.75
CA GLU A 28 -26.69 1.31 -21.63
C GLU A 28 -27.58 0.31 -20.88
N GLU A 29 -28.37 -0.49 -21.58
CA GLU A 29 -29.21 -1.52 -20.97
C GLU A 29 -28.36 -2.57 -20.24
N LEU A 30 -27.27 -3.01 -20.86
CA LEU A 30 -26.30 -3.94 -20.23
C LEU A 30 -25.68 -3.34 -18.97
N SER A 31 -25.31 -2.06 -18.98
CA SER A 31 -24.74 -1.38 -17.81
C SER A 31 -25.74 -1.36 -16.64
N LYS A 32 -27.02 -1.06 -16.90
CA LYS A 32 -28.09 -1.08 -15.88
C LYS A 32 -28.34 -2.49 -15.31
N GLU A 33 -28.19 -3.52 -16.12
CA GLU A 33 -28.25 -4.92 -15.67
C GLU A 33 -27.05 -5.23 -14.77
N VAL A 34 -25.84 -4.91 -15.22
CA VAL A 34 -24.59 -5.13 -14.47
C VAL A 34 -24.61 -4.41 -13.13
N GLU A 35 -25.03 -3.13 -13.09
CA GLU A 35 -25.15 -2.37 -11.85
C GLU A 35 -26.03 -3.06 -10.80
N LYS A 36 -27.15 -3.67 -11.24
CA LYS A 36 -28.01 -4.43 -10.33
C LYS A 36 -27.33 -5.69 -9.81
N GLU A 37 -26.60 -6.41 -10.67
CA GLU A 37 -25.90 -7.64 -10.30
C GLU A 37 -24.77 -7.38 -9.28
N ILE A 38 -24.00 -6.30 -9.47
CA ILE A 38 -22.83 -5.98 -8.63
C ILE A 38 -23.17 -5.13 -7.40
N LYS A 39 -24.43 -4.81 -7.17
CA LYS A 39 -24.85 -4.00 -6.02
C LYS A 39 -24.32 -4.52 -4.67
N PRO A 40 -24.33 -5.84 -4.38
CA PRO A 40 -23.76 -6.35 -3.12
C PRO A 40 -22.26 -6.08 -2.97
N GLN A 41 -21.49 -6.12 -4.07
CA GLN A 41 -20.07 -5.80 -4.08
C GLN A 41 -19.86 -4.31 -3.78
N PHE A 42 -20.69 -3.45 -4.37
CA PHE A 42 -20.65 -2.01 -4.11
C PHE A 42 -20.97 -1.68 -2.65
N GLU A 43 -21.98 -2.32 -2.07
CA GLU A 43 -22.33 -2.16 -0.65
C GLU A 43 -21.18 -2.56 0.26
N LYS A 44 -20.49 -3.68 -0.04
CA LYS A 44 -19.29 -4.11 0.71
C LYS A 44 -18.15 -3.11 0.59
N ILE A 45 -17.88 -2.60 -0.61
CA ILE A 45 -16.84 -1.57 -0.83
C ILE A 45 -17.18 -0.30 -0.05
N GLU A 46 -18.45 0.09 0.00
CA GLU A 46 -18.92 1.27 0.75
C GLU A 46 -18.70 1.11 2.27
N GLN A 47 -18.96 -0.07 2.82
CA GLN A 47 -18.70 -0.39 4.24
C GLN A 47 -17.20 -0.27 4.56
N ILE A 48 -16.33 -0.83 3.70
CA ILE A 48 -14.86 -0.72 3.86
C ILE A 48 -14.44 0.75 3.77
N CYS A 49 -14.98 1.51 2.83
CA CYS A 49 -14.72 2.95 2.69
C CYS A 49 -15.09 3.70 3.96
N GLN A 50 -16.29 3.47 4.50
CA GLN A 50 -16.75 4.09 5.73
C GLN A 50 -15.83 3.75 6.92
N SER A 51 -15.49 2.48 7.10
CA SER A 51 -14.58 2.02 8.15
C SER A 51 -13.22 2.71 8.08
N ASN A 52 -12.60 2.74 6.90
CA ASN A 52 -11.31 3.39 6.69
C ASN A 52 -11.38 4.92 6.83
N SER A 53 -12.47 5.55 6.38
CA SER A 53 -12.68 7.00 6.56
C SER A 53 -12.76 7.38 8.04
N LEU A 54 -13.47 6.58 8.84
CA LEU A 54 -13.55 6.77 10.30
C LEU A 54 -12.19 6.54 10.96
N LYS A 55 -11.43 5.51 10.53
CA LYS A 55 -10.08 5.24 11.00
C LYS A 55 -9.14 6.44 10.76
N VAL A 56 -9.17 7.00 9.56
CA VAL A 56 -8.37 8.20 9.20
C VAL A 56 -8.78 9.41 10.02
N LEU A 57 -10.09 9.70 10.11
CA LEU A 57 -10.61 10.83 10.86
C LEU A 57 -10.24 10.72 12.34
N GLN A 58 -10.41 9.55 12.94
CA GLN A 58 -10.06 9.29 14.33
C GLN A 58 -8.57 9.48 14.59
N ALA A 59 -7.70 9.00 13.68
CA ALA A 59 -6.26 9.20 13.80
C ALA A 59 -5.88 10.69 13.73
N MET A 60 -6.48 11.46 12.84
CA MET A 60 -6.27 12.92 12.76
C MET A 60 -6.73 13.63 14.03
N GLN A 61 -7.87 13.25 14.60
CA GLN A 61 -8.39 13.83 15.85
C GLN A 61 -7.52 13.46 17.06
N ASN A 62 -7.18 12.19 17.23
CA ASN A 62 -6.39 11.70 18.35
C ASN A 62 -4.99 12.34 18.39
N ASN A 63 -4.42 12.61 17.23
CA ASN A 63 -3.13 13.26 17.09
C ASN A 63 -3.25 14.81 17.04
N HIS A 64 -4.42 15.36 17.36
CA HIS A 64 -4.63 16.80 17.43
C HIS A 64 -4.17 17.55 16.17
N LEU A 65 -4.47 16.99 14.98
CA LEU A 65 -4.12 17.64 13.72
C LEU A 65 -4.73 19.03 13.65
N SER A 66 -3.91 20.03 13.32
CA SER A 66 -4.32 21.43 13.22
C SER A 66 -3.68 22.13 12.02
N GLY A 67 -4.14 23.36 11.71
CA GLY A 67 -3.63 24.13 10.58
C GLY A 67 -2.10 24.37 10.61
N MET A 68 -1.48 24.43 11.79
CA MET A 68 -0.03 24.60 11.89
C MET A 68 0.78 23.46 11.28
N HIS A 69 0.26 22.23 11.32
CA HIS A 69 0.92 21.04 10.78
C HIS A 69 0.91 20.99 9.24
N LEU A 70 0.16 21.86 8.58
CA LEU A 70 0.17 22.01 7.12
C LEU A 70 1.38 22.80 6.62
N ASN A 71 2.03 23.56 7.52
CA ASN A 71 3.21 24.33 7.18
C ASN A 71 4.45 23.44 7.08
N THR A 72 5.46 23.96 6.42
CA THR A 72 6.77 23.30 6.26
C THR A 72 7.84 24.05 7.02
N SER A 73 8.91 23.37 7.39
CA SER A 73 10.14 23.99 7.87
C SER A 73 11.17 24.10 6.76
N THR A 74 12.27 24.77 7.06
CA THR A 74 13.45 24.94 6.20
C THR A 74 14.70 24.36 6.85
N GLY A 75 15.80 24.31 6.13
CA GLY A 75 17.08 23.82 6.62
C GLY A 75 17.08 22.30 6.80
N TYR A 76 17.58 21.83 7.93
CA TYR A 76 17.71 20.39 8.20
C TYR A 76 16.39 19.71 8.55
N GLY A 77 15.32 20.45 8.81
CA GLY A 77 14.01 19.90 9.19
C GLY A 77 14.03 19.21 10.56
N ILE A 78 14.83 19.70 11.49
CA ILE A 78 14.82 19.23 12.88
C ILE A 78 13.55 19.75 13.55
N ASP A 79 12.88 18.91 14.36
CA ASP A 79 11.63 19.25 15.06
C ASP A 79 10.53 19.79 14.11
N GLU A 80 10.37 19.18 12.95
CA GLU A 80 9.36 19.59 11.99
C GLU A 80 7.97 19.05 12.36
N ALA A 81 7.20 19.87 13.09
CA ALA A 81 5.90 19.50 13.66
C ALA A 81 4.93 18.89 12.63
N GLY A 82 4.91 19.36 11.38
CA GLY A 82 4.03 18.85 10.33
C GLY A 82 4.41 17.45 9.87
N ARG A 83 5.69 17.22 9.62
CA ARG A 83 6.24 15.89 9.27
C ARG A 83 5.98 14.90 10.40
N ASP A 84 6.35 15.26 11.62
CA ASP A 84 6.24 14.39 12.77
C ASP A 84 4.77 14.03 13.01
N LYS A 85 3.87 15.00 12.86
CA LYS A 85 2.43 14.77 12.99
C LYS A 85 1.87 13.82 11.93
N ILE A 86 2.32 13.92 10.68
CA ILE A 86 1.93 12.98 9.62
C ILE A 86 2.39 11.57 9.97
N GLU A 87 3.61 11.42 10.45
CA GLU A 87 4.16 10.11 10.84
C GLU A 87 3.39 9.50 12.03
N GLU A 88 3.03 10.28 13.06
CA GLU A 88 2.17 9.81 14.15
C GLU A 88 0.81 9.33 13.65
N ILE A 89 0.17 10.07 12.73
CA ILE A 89 -1.12 9.70 12.14
C ILE A 89 -1.01 8.40 11.34
N TYR A 90 0.03 8.23 10.52
CA TYR A 90 0.25 7.01 9.76
C TYR A 90 0.51 5.82 10.68
N ALA A 91 1.36 5.95 11.70
CA ALA A 91 1.59 4.90 12.68
C ALA A 91 0.29 4.44 13.32
N GLN A 92 -0.59 5.37 13.73
CA GLN A 92 -1.88 5.02 14.31
C GLN A 92 -2.81 4.30 13.32
N ILE A 93 -2.92 4.78 12.07
CA ILE A 93 -3.79 4.18 11.05
C ILE A 93 -3.39 2.73 10.76
N PHE A 94 -2.09 2.48 10.65
CA PHE A 94 -1.55 1.15 10.37
C PHE A 94 -1.37 0.29 11.62
N LYS A 95 -1.66 0.81 12.82
CA LYS A 95 -1.36 0.17 14.11
C LYS A 95 0.11 -0.23 14.25
N ALA A 96 0.99 0.58 13.71
CA ALA A 96 2.43 0.43 13.79
C ALA A 96 2.99 1.16 15.01
N GLU A 97 4.16 0.75 15.48
CA GLU A 97 4.87 1.43 16.54
C GLU A 97 5.46 2.76 16.08
N ASP A 98 5.86 2.84 14.81
CA ASP A 98 6.45 4.04 14.21
C ASP A 98 6.27 4.06 12.70
N SER A 99 6.58 5.20 12.07
CA SER A 99 6.49 5.38 10.62
C SER A 99 7.48 6.39 10.07
N LEU A 100 7.73 6.29 8.76
CA LEU A 100 8.39 7.31 7.93
C LEU A 100 7.43 7.66 6.79
N VAL A 101 7.11 8.94 6.65
CA VAL A 101 6.27 9.45 5.55
C VAL A 101 6.99 10.62 4.91
N ARG A 102 7.72 10.35 3.82
CA ARG A 102 8.77 11.24 3.33
C ARG A 102 8.70 11.50 1.83
N SER A 103 8.91 12.74 1.46
CA SER A 103 9.17 13.13 0.06
C SER A 103 10.55 12.68 -0.42
N GLN A 104 11.51 12.54 0.49
CA GLN A 104 12.85 12.00 0.21
C GLN A 104 12.81 10.53 -0.19
N LEU A 105 11.76 9.79 0.18
CA LEU A 105 11.42 8.49 -0.41
C LEU A 105 10.66 8.74 -1.71
N ILE A 106 11.37 9.02 -2.78
CA ILE A 106 10.82 9.56 -4.04
C ILE A 106 9.80 8.65 -4.75
N SER A 107 9.74 7.38 -4.38
CA SER A 107 8.80 6.39 -4.95
C SER A 107 8.68 5.17 -4.05
N GLY A 108 7.68 4.32 -4.30
CA GLY A 108 7.58 3.01 -3.62
C GLY A 108 8.80 2.13 -3.83
N SER A 109 9.35 2.10 -5.06
CA SER A 109 10.59 1.34 -5.36
C SER A 109 11.78 1.84 -4.55
N HIS A 110 11.92 3.17 -4.40
CA HIS A 110 12.98 3.75 -3.57
C HIS A 110 12.76 3.40 -2.09
N ALA A 111 11.52 3.48 -1.60
CA ALA A 111 11.21 3.11 -0.22
C ALA A 111 11.54 1.63 0.06
N LEU A 112 11.19 0.72 -0.84
CA LEU A 112 11.56 -0.70 -0.74
C LEU A 112 13.09 -0.89 -0.75
N ALA A 113 13.81 -0.20 -1.65
CA ALA A 113 15.27 -0.26 -1.73
C ALA A 113 15.92 0.23 -0.42
N ILE A 114 15.51 1.38 0.10
CA ILE A 114 16.04 1.94 1.35
C ILE A 114 15.69 1.04 2.54
N THR A 115 14.48 0.49 2.58
CA THR A 115 14.05 -0.46 3.63
C THR A 115 14.93 -1.70 3.63
N LEU A 116 15.10 -2.35 2.48
CA LEU A 116 15.95 -3.54 2.35
C LEU A 116 17.41 -3.23 2.71
N GLN A 117 17.96 -2.12 2.24
CA GLN A 117 19.33 -1.70 2.55
C GLN A 117 19.51 -1.27 4.02
N GLY A 118 18.46 -0.80 4.67
CA GLY A 118 18.47 -0.49 6.10
C GLY A 118 18.49 -1.75 6.97
N LEU A 119 17.78 -2.78 6.56
CA LEU A 119 17.54 -3.99 7.35
C LEU A 119 18.53 -5.13 7.07
N LEU A 120 19.12 -5.20 5.87
CA LEU A 120 19.98 -6.29 5.44
C LEU A 120 21.47 -5.90 5.51
N ARG A 121 22.29 -6.87 5.85
CA ARG A 121 23.77 -6.75 5.92
C ARG A 121 24.42 -7.79 4.98
N PRO A 122 25.67 -7.61 4.57
CA PRO A 122 26.40 -8.62 3.79
C PRO A 122 26.29 -10.02 4.43
N ASN A 123 25.99 -11.01 3.60
CA ASN A 123 25.70 -12.42 3.92
C ASN A 123 24.30 -12.71 4.46
N ASP A 124 23.48 -11.71 4.77
CA ASP A 124 22.07 -11.95 5.08
C ASP A 124 21.33 -12.56 3.87
N THR A 125 20.33 -13.37 4.15
CA THR A 125 19.43 -13.94 3.15
C THR A 125 18.07 -13.27 3.24
N MET A 126 17.57 -12.74 2.11
CA MET A 126 16.16 -12.39 1.94
C MET A 126 15.46 -13.42 1.06
N ILE A 127 14.19 -13.66 1.33
CA ILE A 127 13.36 -14.56 0.53
C ILE A 127 12.05 -13.88 0.14
N SER A 128 11.70 -13.89 -1.16
CA SER A 128 10.35 -13.55 -1.61
C SER A 128 9.49 -14.82 -1.61
N ILE A 129 8.33 -14.77 -0.97
CA ILE A 129 7.41 -15.90 -0.88
C ILE A 129 6.17 -15.74 -1.75
N THR A 130 6.14 -14.70 -2.58
CA THR A 130 5.11 -14.43 -3.59
C THR A 130 5.62 -14.62 -5.03
N GLY A 131 6.72 -15.35 -5.18
CA GLY A 131 7.42 -15.55 -6.44
C GLY A 131 8.33 -14.38 -6.81
N LEU A 132 8.57 -14.21 -8.11
CA LEU A 132 9.43 -13.16 -8.62
C LEU A 132 8.82 -11.78 -8.33
N PRO A 133 9.53 -10.87 -7.63
CA PRO A 133 9.07 -9.51 -7.39
C PRO A 133 8.87 -8.72 -8.69
N TYR A 134 8.14 -7.60 -8.62
CA TYR A 134 7.98 -6.73 -9.79
C TYR A 134 9.34 -6.19 -10.28
N ASP A 135 9.39 -5.78 -11.56
CA ASP A 135 10.62 -5.52 -12.33
C ASP A 135 11.61 -4.55 -11.68
N THR A 136 11.14 -3.43 -11.15
CA THR A 136 12.05 -2.46 -10.53
C THR A 136 12.65 -2.98 -9.23
N LEU A 137 11.93 -3.81 -8.47
CA LEU A 137 12.50 -4.47 -7.29
C LEU A 137 13.50 -5.57 -7.66
N GLN A 138 13.29 -6.27 -8.78
CA GLN A 138 14.30 -7.19 -9.32
C GLN A 138 15.62 -6.49 -9.58
N THR A 139 15.58 -5.29 -10.15
CA THR A 139 16.77 -4.46 -10.39
C THR A 139 17.47 -4.09 -9.07
N VAL A 140 16.70 -3.67 -8.05
CA VAL A 140 17.24 -3.36 -6.71
C VAL A 140 17.91 -4.57 -6.07
N ILE A 141 17.29 -5.73 -6.16
CA ILE A 141 17.83 -7.00 -5.63
C ILE A 141 19.05 -7.45 -6.45
N GLY A 142 19.04 -7.21 -7.74
CA GLY A 142 20.05 -7.71 -8.68
C GLY A 142 19.70 -9.11 -9.20
N ILE A 143 18.40 -9.34 -9.52
CA ILE A 143 17.95 -10.56 -10.16
C ILE A 143 18.22 -10.46 -11.65
N GLY A 144 18.73 -11.54 -12.24
CA GLY A 144 19.10 -11.63 -13.65
C GLY A 144 20.59 -11.89 -13.87
N GLU A 145 21.00 -11.96 -15.14
CA GLU A 145 22.36 -12.36 -15.55
C GLU A 145 23.42 -11.29 -15.23
N ASN A 146 23.04 -10.01 -15.28
CA ASN A 146 23.96 -8.90 -15.07
C ASN A 146 23.44 -7.96 -13.97
N PRO A 147 23.58 -8.33 -12.68
CA PRO A 147 23.17 -7.47 -11.57
C PRO A 147 23.98 -6.17 -11.57
N GLY A 148 23.28 -5.03 -11.44
CA GLY A 148 23.95 -3.74 -11.33
C GLY A 148 24.88 -3.65 -10.11
N PRO A 149 25.93 -2.84 -10.15
CA PRO A 149 26.93 -2.73 -9.08
C PRO A 149 26.38 -2.15 -7.77
N SER A 150 25.18 -1.56 -7.81
CA SER A 150 24.47 -1.02 -6.65
C SER A 150 23.33 -1.92 -6.16
N SER A 151 23.24 -3.14 -6.68
CA SER A 151 22.21 -4.11 -6.26
C SER A 151 22.53 -4.73 -4.90
N LEU A 152 21.52 -5.28 -4.23
CA LEU A 152 21.69 -5.98 -2.95
C LEU A 152 22.68 -7.17 -3.10
N LYS A 153 22.59 -7.92 -4.21
CA LYS A 153 23.53 -9.00 -4.51
C LYS A 153 24.98 -8.51 -4.62
N ALA A 154 25.20 -7.34 -5.23
CA ALA A 154 26.54 -6.76 -5.32
C ALA A 154 27.13 -6.39 -3.93
N PHE A 155 26.27 -6.12 -2.95
CA PHE A 155 26.64 -5.91 -1.55
C PHE A 155 26.68 -7.20 -0.73
N GLY A 156 26.61 -8.37 -1.38
CA GLY A 156 26.75 -9.67 -0.72
C GLY A 156 25.47 -10.17 -0.02
N ILE A 157 24.32 -9.60 -0.32
CA ILE A 157 23.02 -10.08 0.18
C ILE A 157 22.55 -11.22 -0.71
N LYS A 158 22.09 -12.30 -0.10
CA LYS A 158 21.58 -13.49 -0.80
C LYS A 158 20.08 -13.33 -1.04
N TYR A 159 19.63 -13.75 -2.21
CA TYR A 159 18.21 -13.75 -2.59
C TYR A 159 17.74 -15.16 -2.91
N GLU A 160 16.58 -15.49 -2.37
CA GLU A 160 15.83 -16.71 -2.67
C GLU A 160 14.38 -16.36 -2.99
N GLN A 161 13.67 -17.27 -3.68
CA GLN A 161 12.23 -17.13 -3.86
C GLN A 161 11.50 -18.47 -3.75
N ILE A 162 10.26 -18.40 -3.34
CA ILE A 162 9.29 -19.49 -3.40
C ILE A 162 8.08 -18.98 -4.18
N ASP A 163 7.74 -19.67 -5.26
CA ASP A 163 6.62 -19.31 -6.11
C ASP A 163 5.29 -19.74 -5.47
N LEU A 164 4.22 -19.03 -5.83
CA LEU A 164 2.87 -19.40 -5.43
C LEU A 164 2.42 -20.67 -6.15
N LYS A 165 1.74 -21.57 -5.45
CA LYS A 165 0.97 -22.68 -6.03
C LYS A 165 -0.20 -22.12 -6.82
N ASP A 166 -0.41 -22.60 -8.03
CA ASP A 166 -1.51 -22.19 -8.92
C ASP A 166 -1.61 -20.67 -9.14
N LYS A 167 -0.47 -19.95 -8.98
CA LYS A 167 -0.40 -18.48 -9.07
C LYS A 167 -1.31 -17.74 -8.06
N GLU A 168 -1.71 -18.38 -6.99
CA GLU A 168 -2.71 -17.86 -6.04
C GLU A 168 -2.40 -18.16 -4.58
N TYR A 169 -1.84 -19.32 -4.25
CA TYR A 169 -1.71 -19.80 -2.88
C TYR A 169 -0.25 -19.87 -2.46
N PHE A 170 0.04 -19.54 -1.21
CA PHE A 170 1.38 -19.76 -0.66
C PHE A 170 1.72 -21.26 -0.65
N ASP A 171 2.94 -21.60 -1.01
CA ASP A 171 3.50 -22.94 -0.77
C ASP A 171 3.95 -23.05 0.69
N THR A 172 2.97 -23.16 1.59
CA THR A 172 3.17 -23.12 3.04
C THR A 172 4.18 -24.15 3.52
N GLU A 173 4.15 -25.36 2.95
CA GLU A 173 5.07 -26.45 3.30
C GLU A 173 6.51 -26.05 3.02
N LYS A 174 6.81 -25.60 1.80
CA LYS A 174 8.17 -25.15 1.42
C LYS A 174 8.63 -23.94 2.22
N ILE A 175 7.71 -22.98 2.47
CA ILE A 175 8.01 -21.77 3.25
C ILE A 175 8.40 -22.15 4.67
N VAL A 176 7.60 -22.96 5.34
CA VAL A 176 7.85 -23.42 6.72
C VAL A 176 9.14 -24.24 6.81
N GLU A 177 9.34 -25.20 5.90
CA GLU A 177 10.58 -26.00 5.84
C GLU A 177 11.83 -25.10 5.66
N ARG A 178 11.74 -24.12 4.73
CA ARG A 178 12.85 -23.21 4.47
C ARG A 178 13.18 -22.32 5.68
N LEU A 179 12.17 -21.76 6.33
CA LEU A 179 12.32 -20.81 7.43
C LEU A 179 12.67 -21.49 8.77
N ALA A 180 12.41 -22.78 8.91
CA ALA A 180 12.81 -23.56 10.09
C ALA A 180 14.35 -23.62 10.28
N LYS A 181 15.14 -23.38 9.20
CA LYS A 181 16.61 -23.32 9.26
C LYS A 181 17.14 -22.07 9.97
N LYS A 182 16.30 -21.04 10.14
CA LYS A 182 16.59 -19.78 10.86
C LYS A 182 17.80 -18.98 10.37
N ASP A 183 18.19 -19.16 9.10
CA ASP A 183 19.28 -18.41 8.44
C ASP A 183 18.77 -17.35 7.45
N VAL A 184 17.44 -17.22 7.31
CA VAL A 184 16.79 -16.15 6.57
C VAL A 184 16.59 -14.96 7.49
N LYS A 185 17.05 -13.78 7.07
CA LYS A 185 16.91 -12.53 7.81
C LYS A 185 15.58 -11.85 7.55
N LEU A 186 15.09 -11.87 6.28
CA LEU A 186 13.91 -11.15 5.88
C LEU A 186 13.07 -11.95 4.88
N VAL A 187 11.77 -12.00 5.14
CA VAL A 187 10.73 -12.49 4.22
C VAL A 187 10.05 -11.28 3.58
N GLU A 188 9.96 -11.27 2.25
CA GLU A 188 9.23 -10.28 1.48
C GLU A 188 7.94 -10.88 0.95
N ILE A 189 6.82 -10.14 1.09
CA ILE A 189 5.50 -10.45 0.59
C ILE A 189 5.01 -9.29 -0.27
N GLN A 190 4.93 -9.48 -1.57
CA GLN A 190 4.31 -8.51 -2.47
C GLN A 190 2.82 -8.81 -2.64
N ARG A 191 1.93 -7.95 -2.14
CA ARG A 191 0.48 -8.16 -2.22
C ARG A 191 -0.08 -7.96 -3.62
N SER A 192 0.33 -6.89 -4.31
CA SER A 192 -0.13 -6.59 -5.67
C SER A 192 0.43 -7.58 -6.70
N ILE A 193 -0.25 -7.69 -7.83
CA ILE A 193 0.18 -8.58 -8.93
C ILE A 193 1.44 -8.07 -9.66
N GLY A 194 1.75 -6.77 -9.55
CA GLY A 194 2.75 -6.16 -10.41
C GLY A 194 2.34 -6.31 -11.89
N TYR A 195 3.27 -6.72 -12.72
CA TYR A 195 3.02 -7.05 -14.14
C TYR A 195 2.83 -8.55 -14.39
N SER A 196 2.65 -9.35 -13.35
CA SER A 196 2.48 -10.79 -13.47
C SER A 196 1.02 -11.18 -13.77
N THR A 197 0.81 -12.46 -14.09
CA THR A 197 -0.51 -13.05 -14.32
C THR A 197 -1.06 -13.77 -13.07
N ARG A 198 -0.41 -13.61 -11.91
CA ARG A 198 -0.86 -14.19 -10.65
C ARG A 198 -2.04 -13.40 -10.06
N LYS A 199 -2.72 -13.97 -9.10
CA LYS A 199 -3.72 -13.23 -8.31
C LYS A 199 -3.03 -12.34 -7.25
N SER A 200 -3.69 -11.24 -6.88
CA SER A 200 -3.29 -10.43 -5.72
C SER A 200 -3.48 -11.22 -4.42
N ILE A 201 -2.66 -10.90 -3.42
CA ILE A 201 -2.70 -11.59 -2.13
C ILE A 201 -3.62 -10.82 -1.18
N SER A 202 -4.69 -11.47 -0.72
CA SER A 202 -5.61 -10.88 0.24
C SER A 202 -4.96 -10.77 1.63
N ILE A 203 -5.50 -9.88 2.46
CA ILE A 203 -4.96 -9.68 3.81
C ILE A 203 -5.14 -10.93 4.69
N GLU A 204 -6.19 -11.71 4.47
CA GLU A 204 -6.44 -12.97 5.17
C GLU A 204 -5.35 -14.00 4.85
N LYS A 205 -4.97 -14.14 3.57
CA LYS A 205 -3.86 -15.02 3.17
C LYS A 205 -2.52 -14.56 3.78
N VAL A 206 -2.30 -13.24 3.88
CA VAL A 206 -1.11 -12.69 4.58
C VAL A 206 -1.16 -13.06 6.06
N GLU A 207 -2.31 -12.93 6.72
CA GLU A 207 -2.47 -13.32 8.14
C GLU A 207 -2.19 -14.80 8.36
N GLU A 208 -2.72 -15.66 7.50
CA GLU A 208 -2.53 -17.11 7.57
C GLU A 208 -1.05 -17.50 7.44
N ILE A 209 -0.37 -17.01 6.39
CA ILE A 209 1.03 -17.38 6.19
C ILE A 209 1.95 -16.82 7.28
N ILE A 210 1.69 -15.62 7.79
CA ILE A 210 2.44 -15.07 8.92
C ILE A 210 2.31 -15.94 10.15
N LYS A 211 1.11 -16.42 10.47
CA LYS A 211 0.88 -17.35 11.59
C LYS A 211 1.70 -18.64 11.45
N GLU A 212 1.77 -19.20 10.25
CA GLU A 212 2.57 -20.41 10.01
C GLU A 212 4.08 -20.13 10.12
N ILE A 213 4.54 -19.01 9.58
CA ILE A 213 5.95 -18.59 9.71
C ILE A 213 6.34 -18.42 11.18
N ARG A 214 5.51 -17.76 11.98
CA ARG A 214 5.80 -17.50 13.41
C ARG A 214 5.87 -18.75 14.26
N LYS A 215 5.26 -19.87 13.86
CA LYS A 215 5.40 -21.16 14.54
C LYS A 215 6.83 -21.72 14.47
N VAL A 216 7.54 -21.43 13.39
CA VAL A 216 8.89 -21.99 13.13
C VAL A 216 10.01 -20.97 13.27
N ASN A 217 9.72 -19.70 13.00
CA ASN A 217 10.71 -18.62 13.09
C ASN A 217 10.04 -17.32 13.58
N GLN A 218 10.29 -16.97 14.85
CA GLN A 218 9.74 -15.77 15.47
C GLN A 218 10.57 -14.51 15.21
N GLU A 219 11.84 -14.67 14.78
CA GLU A 219 12.79 -13.56 14.67
C GLU A 219 12.95 -13.03 13.24
N VAL A 220 12.51 -13.81 12.23
CA VAL A 220 12.60 -13.37 10.84
C VAL A 220 11.75 -12.12 10.63
N ILE A 221 12.32 -11.11 9.97
CA ILE A 221 11.60 -9.89 9.63
C ILE A 221 10.62 -10.18 8.50
N ILE A 222 9.34 -9.86 8.70
CA ILE A 222 8.31 -9.98 7.66
C ILE A 222 7.99 -8.59 7.13
N MET A 223 8.44 -8.34 5.90
CA MET A 223 8.20 -7.11 5.16
C MET A 223 7.08 -7.32 4.14
N VAL A 224 6.12 -6.41 4.10
CA VAL A 224 5.04 -6.43 3.10
C VAL A 224 5.15 -5.22 2.17
N ASP A 225 5.28 -5.45 0.87
CA ASP A 225 4.98 -4.45 -0.15
C ASP A 225 3.47 -4.32 -0.28
N ASN A 226 2.94 -3.22 0.26
CA ASN A 226 1.51 -2.94 0.35
C ASN A 226 1.00 -2.04 -0.79
N CYS A 227 1.86 -1.70 -1.76
CA CYS A 227 1.48 -0.86 -2.88
C CYS A 227 0.19 -1.34 -3.57
N TYR A 228 -0.76 -0.44 -3.79
CA TYR A 228 -2.11 -0.65 -4.34
C TYR A 228 -3.08 -1.45 -3.45
N CYS A 229 -2.67 -1.81 -2.23
CA CYS A 229 -3.50 -2.61 -1.35
C CYS A 229 -4.00 -1.85 -0.12
N GLU A 230 -3.55 -0.60 0.05
CA GLU A 230 -3.96 0.26 1.15
C GLU A 230 -5.45 0.61 1.03
N PHE A 231 -6.18 0.45 2.12
CA PHE A 231 -7.63 0.72 2.23
C PHE A 231 -8.53 -0.11 1.31
N VAL A 232 -7.98 -1.16 0.67
CA VAL A 232 -8.77 -2.14 -0.10
C VAL A 232 -9.56 -3.05 0.85
N THR A 233 -9.08 -3.20 2.08
CA THR A 233 -9.71 -3.93 3.18
C THR A 233 -9.70 -3.08 4.45
N GLU A 234 -10.35 -3.54 5.52
CA GLU A 234 -10.35 -2.83 6.80
C GLU A 234 -9.04 -2.99 7.56
N LYS A 235 -8.37 -4.14 7.41
CA LYS A 235 -7.08 -4.43 8.06
C LYS A 235 -5.90 -4.13 7.15
N GLU A 236 -4.80 -3.73 7.77
CA GLU A 236 -3.52 -3.48 7.11
C GLU A 236 -2.45 -4.51 7.55
N PRO A 237 -1.32 -4.65 6.84
CA PRO A 237 -0.35 -5.73 7.09
C PRO A 237 0.20 -5.80 8.52
N ILE A 238 0.42 -4.67 9.19
CA ILE A 238 0.92 -4.66 10.56
C ILE A 238 -0.11 -5.26 11.52
N GLU A 239 -1.40 -5.02 11.30
CA GLU A 239 -2.49 -5.56 12.11
C GLU A 239 -2.57 -7.09 12.06
N VAL A 240 -2.04 -7.70 11.02
CA VAL A 240 -2.04 -9.15 10.83
C VAL A 240 -0.67 -9.80 11.09
N GLY A 241 0.27 -9.04 11.65
CA GLY A 241 1.53 -9.57 12.18
C GLY A 241 2.78 -9.33 11.32
N ALA A 242 2.71 -8.51 10.27
CA ALA A 242 3.90 -8.04 9.58
C ALA A 242 4.73 -7.13 10.50
N ASP A 243 6.05 -7.17 10.37
CA ASP A 243 6.95 -6.32 11.16
C ASP A 243 7.12 -4.94 10.53
N ILE A 244 7.04 -4.86 9.21
CA ILE A 244 7.20 -3.63 8.45
C ILE A 244 6.39 -3.70 7.15
N ALA A 245 5.77 -2.60 6.77
CA ALA A 245 5.05 -2.46 5.52
C ALA A 245 5.49 -1.20 4.79
N VAL A 246 5.56 -1.29 3.46
CA VAL A 246 6.06 -0.23 2.57
C VAL A 246 5.04 0.06 1.50
N GLY A 247 4.85 1.33 1.16
CA GLY A 247 3.99 1.71 0.05
C GLY A 247 4.31 3.09 -0.52
N SER A 248 3.60 3.46 -1.56
CA SER A 248 3.84 4.68 -2.32
C SER A 248 2.72 5.71 -2.11
N LEU A 249 3.08 6.97 -1.91
CA LEU A 249 2.11 8.06 -1.77
C LEU A 249 1.55 8.55 -3.11
N ILE A 250 2.13 8.18 -4.24
CA ILE A 250 1.55 8.47 -5.56
C ILE A 250 0.44 7.48 -5.97
N LYS A 251 0.12 6.52 -5.09
CA LYS A 251 -0.91 5.48 -5.26
C LYS A 251 -2.08 5.75 -4.31
N ASN A 252 -2.60 4.71 -3.68
CA ASN A 252 -3.81 4.75 -2.87
C ASN A 252 -3.84 5.89 -1.84
N LEU A 253 -2.83 5.96 -0.95
CA LEU A 253 -2.84 6.92 0.16
C LEU A 253 -2.67 8.39 -0.27
N GLY A 254 -2.12 8.63 -1.44
CA GLY A 254 -2.01 9.98 -1.97
C GLY A 254 -3.23 10.47 -2.71
N ALA A 255 -4.20 9.57 -3.03
CA ALA A 255 -5.49 9.88 -3.66
C ALA A 255 -5.38 10.75 -4.93
N GLY A 256 -4.28 10.64 -5.69
CA GLY A 256 -4.01 11.50 -6.86
C GLY A 256 -3.58 12.93 -6.51
N ILE A 257 -3.45 13.28 -5.23
CA ILE A 257 -3.05 14.61 -4.74
C ILE A 257 -1.55 14.66 -4.46
N ALA A 258 -0.99 13.64 -3.81
CA ALA A 258 0.44 13.56 -3.57
C ALA A 258 1.20 13.30 -4.88
N THR A 259 2.19 14.13 -5.17
CA THR A 259 2.95 14.11 -6.43
C THR A 259 4.21 13.24 -6.36
N SER A 260 4.65 12.91 -5.16
CA SER A 260 5.85 12.09 -4.88
C SER A 260 5.75 11.53 -3.46
N GLY A 261 6.73 10.77 -3.06
CA GLY A 261 6.83 10.28 -1.71
C GLY A 261 6.40 8.84 -1.52
N ALA A 262 6.77 8.31 -0.38
CA ALA A 262 6.41 6.98 0.05
C ALA A 262 6.31 6.92 1.57
N TYR A 263 5.80 5.80 2.07
CA TYR A 263 5.73 5.54 3.49
C TYR A 263 6.36 4.19 3.85
N VAL A 264 6.87 4.11 5.05
CA VAL A 264 7.29 2.87 5.71
C VAL A 264 6.69 2.89 7.11
N VAL A 265 5.99 1.85 7.50
CA VAL A 265 5.35 1.70 8.82
C VAL A 265 5.72 0.38 9.45
N GLY A 266 5.92 0.31 10.76
CA GLY A 266 6.28 -0.95 11.39
C GLY A 266 6.81 -0.79 12.81
N LYS A 267 7.64 -1.77 13.21
CA LYS A 267 8.33 -1.76 14.51
C LYS A 267 9.31 -0.60 14.60
N LYS A 268 9.37 0.03 15.75
CA LYS A 268 10.16 1.25 15.97
C LYS A 268 11.65 1.05 15.71
N ASP A 269 12.21 -0.07 16.13
CA ASP A 269 13.62 -0.41 15.89
C ASP A 269 13.94 -0.58 14.41
N LEU A 270 13.03 -1.18 13.63
CA LEU A 270 13.19 -1.35 12.19
C LEU A 270 13.04 0.01 11.45
N ILE A 271 12.10 0.83 11.87
CA ILE A 271 11.91 2.18 11.31
C ILE A 271 13.17 3.03 11.57
N ALA A 272 13.79 2.94 12.74
CA ALA A 272 15.04 3.65 13.04
C ALA A 272 16.18 3.26 12.07
N LEU A 273 16.36 1.96 11.79
CA LEU A 273 17.36 1.48 10.82
C LEU A 273 17.11 1.97 9.39
N VAL A 274 15.83 2.03 8.99
CA VAL A 274 15.45 2.58 7.69
C VAL A 274 15.70 4.09 7.63
N ALA A 275 15.40 4.82 8.71
CA ALA A 275 15.66 6.25 8.81
C ALA A 275 17.16 6.57 8.75
N ASP A 276 17.98 5.81 9.46
CA ASP A 276 19.44 5.93 9.40
C ASP A 276 19.96 5.71 7.97
N ARG A 277 19.40 4.74 7.26
CA ARG A 277 19.76 4.49 5.87
C ARG A 277 19.33 5.62 4.94
N LEU A 278 18.15 6.20 5.16
CA LEU A 278 17.60 7.27 4.35
C LEU A 278 18.37 8.57 4.49
N THR A 279 18.69 8.97 5.71
CA THR A 279 19.19 10.31 6.04
C THR A 279 20.67 10.31 6.45
N GLY A 280 21.20 9.20 6.91
CA GLY A 280 22.51 9.09 7.58
C GLY A 280 22.55 9.65 8.99
N LEU A 281 21.48 10.27 9.47
CA LEU A 281 21.39 11.01 10.73
C LEU A 281 20.14 10.65 11.57
N GLY A 282 19.40 9.62 11.15
CA GLY A 282 18.21 9.18 11.87
C GLY A 282 16.90 9.83 11.42
N LYS A 283 15.87 9.59 12.20
CA LYS A 283 14.49 9.97 11.87
C LYS A 283 14.23 11.48 12.01
N GLU A 284 14.92 12.15 12.94
CA GLU A 284 14.68 13.55 13.31
C GLU A 284 15.09 14.56 12.21
N ILE A 285 15.73 14.08 11.15
CA ILE A 285 16.26 14.91 10.06
C ILE A 285 15.41 14.73 8.80
N GLY A 286 15.26 15.80 8.05
CA GLY A 286 14.63 15.82 6.73
C GLY A 286 13.37 16.69 6.70
N PRO A 287 13.40 17.80 5.97
CA PRO A 287 12.25 18.70 5.82
C PRO A 287 11.14 18.03 5.00
N SER A 288 9.89 18.44 5.21
CA SER A 288 8.72 17.94 4.48
C SER A 288 8.67 18.34 3.01
N MET A 289 9.53 19.25 2.60
CA MET A 289 9.64 19.72 1.20
C MET A 289 8.33 20.30 0.63
N GLY A 290 7.49 20.89 1.46
CA GLY A 290 6.22 21.47 1.04
C GLY A 290 5.09 20.45 0.83
N GLN A 291 5.26 19.19 1.21
CA GLN A 291 4.30 18.12 0.92
C GLN A 291 3.26 17.87 2.01
N ASN A 292 3.38 18.48 3.20
CA ASN A 292 2.49 18.22 4.33
C ASN A 292 1.00 18.31 3.95
N THR A 293 0.60 19.41 3.31
CA THR A 293 -0.77 19.61 2.85
C THR A 293 -1.24 18.51 1.90
N ASN A 294 -0.40 18.13 0.93
CA ASN A 294 -0.74 17.12 -0.07
C ASN A 294 -0.89 15.73 0.57
N TYR A 295 0.01 15.37 1.49
CA TYR A 295 -0.06 14.08 2.18
C TYR A 295 -1.28 13.97 3.08
N LEU A 296 -1.58 15.01 3.87
CA LEU A 296 -2.75 15.03 4.75
C LEU A 296 -4.06 15.05 3.98
N LYS A 297 -4.17 15.84 2.90
CA LYS A 297 -5.34 15.83 2.03
C LYS A 297 -5.47 14.50 1.27
N GLY A 298 -4.38 13.98 0.72
CA GLY A 298 -4.36 12.69 0.06
C GLY A 298 -4.87 11.59 0.98
N LEU A 299 -4.33 11.50 2.18
CA LEU A 299 -4.75 10.52 3.19
C LEU A 299 -6.24 10.66 3.56
N PHE A 300 -6.72 11.90 3.74
CA PHE A 300 -8.14 12.15 4.07
C PHE A 300 -9.09 11.66 2.97
N PHE A 301 -8.74 11.87 1.71
CA PHE A 301 -9.57 11.44 0.58
C PHE A 301 -9.31 9.99 0.14
N ALA A 302 -8.22 9.38 0.56
CA ALA A 302 -7.81 8.06 0.09
C ALA A 302 -8.88 6.97 0.21
N PRO A 303 -9.63 6.81 1.32
CA PRO A 303 -10.67 5.79 1.40
C PRO A 303 -11.73 5.93 0.31
N SER A 304 -12.18 7.16 0.03
CA SER A 304 -13.19 7.44 -1.01
C SER A 304 -12.67 7.21 -2.43
N VAL A 305 -11.43 7.62 -2.70
CA VAL A 305 -10.78 7.40 -4.01
C VAL A 305 -10.54 5.93 -4.26
N VAL A 306 -10.07 5.18 -3.27
CA VAL A 306 -9.88 3.73 -3.36
C VAL A 306 -11.21 3.02 -3.60
N ALA A 307 -12.26 3.37 -2.85
CA ALA A 307 -13.59 2.80 -3.04
C ALA A 307 -14.13 3.07 -4.45
N SER A 308 -13.97 4.29 -4.96
CA SER A 308 -14.37 4.65 -6.32
C SER A 308 -13.62 3.83 -7.38
N SER A 309 -12.31 3.66 -7.20
CA SER A 309 -11.48 2.83 -8.09
C SER A 309 -11.88 1.36 -8.06
N LEU A 310 -12.17 0.80 -6.89
CA LEU A 310 -12.64 -0.58 -6.73
C LEU A 310 -14.00 -0.79 -7.38
N LYS A 311 -14.95 0.14 -7.20
CA LYS A 311 -16.26 0.09 -7.86
C LYS A 311 -16.11 0.11 -9.38
N THR A 312 -15.26 1.00 -9.90
CA THR A 312 -14.97 1.08 -11.34
C THR A 312 -14.38 -0.24 -11.86
N MET A 313 -13.45 -0.83 -11.13
CA MET A 313 -12.85 -2.11 -11.49
C MET A 313 -13.89 -3.24 -11.52
N VAL A 314 -14.73 -3.36 -10.50
CA VAL A 314 -15.77 -4.39 -10.41
C VAL A 314 -16.78 -4.23 -11.56
N PHE A 315 -17.23 -2.98 -11.82
CA PHE A 315 -18.13 -2.69 -12.92
C PHE A 315 -17.52 -3.03 -14.29
N ALA A 316 -16.31 -2.53 -14.56
CA ALA A 316 -15.63 -2.79 -15.83
C ALA A 316 -15.37 -4.28 -16.06
N SER A 317 -14.91 -4.99 -15.05
CA SER A 317 -14.68 -6.45 -15.13
C SER A 317 -15.97 -7.20 -15.48
N ARG A 318 -17.08 -6.87 -14.83
CA ARG A 318 -18.37 -7.53 -15.11
C ARG A 318 -18.93 -7.18 -16.48
N MET A 319 -18.75 -5.93 -16.94
CA MET A 319 -19.13 -5.52 -18.30
C MET A 319 -18.36 -6.31 -19.36
N LEU A 320 -17.00 -6.40 -19.22
CA LEU A 320 -16.16 -7.14 -20.16
C LEU A 320 -16.52 -8.63 -20.20
N GLU A 321 -16.76 -9.24 -19.04
CA GLU A 321 -17.20 -10.64 -18.96
C GLU A 321 -18.51 -10.89 -19.72
N LYS A 322 -19.52 -9.99 -19.55
CA LYS A 322 -20.79 -10.08 -20.29
C LYS A 322 -20.62 -9.87 -21.79
N LEU A 323 -19.67 -9.04 -22.20
CA LEU A 323 -19.32 -8.81 -23.59
C LEU A 323 -18.43 -9.91 -24.19
N ARG A 324 -17.94 -10.86 -23.36
CA ARG A 324 -17.02 -11.95 -23.73
C ARG A 324 -15.70 -11.45 -24.32
N ILE A 325 -15.19 -10.35 -23.75
CA ILE A 325 -13.90 -9.74 -24.09
C ILE A 325 -12.85 -10.14 -23.04
#